data_b7aa93f0f8f6e72aa2534a964d8a50ea
#
_entry.id   b7aa93f0f8f6e72aa2534a964d8a50ea
#
_cell.length_a   1.000
_cell.length_b   1.000
_cell.length_c   1.000
_cell.angle_alpha   90.00
_cell.angle_beta   90.00
_cell.angle_gamma   90.00
#
_symmetry.space_group_name_H-M   'P 1'
#
loop_
_entity.id
_entity.type
_entity.pdbx_description
1 polymer ?
#
loop_
_entity_poly.entity_id
_entity_poly.type
_entity_poly.pdbx_seq_one_letter_code
_entity_poly.pdbx_strand_id
1 'polypeptide(L)'
;MKATPEMASTSDAAGRIDCQSHLFVPDLLDFMEKRKTQPYTYRKGNERYVVVGQWHRRILPKHTDVAAKLADMDANGIRMTALSINDPGPELFGREGLAIAQMVHDYLAELSRQHPARFFGLATLPLQDMDGALLELERCVNKLGMRGILLYSNLDGKFPDLEEFRPLFRHAEEMDIPILLHPAYPITYEATKGYEMTAGLGLMFDTTIALSRIILAGILDQFPKLKLVCPHVGGALPYLIGRIDHQTQVLKRGADKIRKPPSEYLKQVYLDTVTPIALGVRYAHDFAGADRLLFASDHPWVDPRVIVDNVTSLKFPTIVQNKIFSGNARKLFKLT
;
A
#
# COMPACT_ATOMS: atom_id res chain seq x y z
N MET A 1 -33.24 -18.07 31.97
CA MET A 1 -32.72 -16.69 31.93
C MET A 1 -32.26 -16.42 30.49
N LYS A 2 -33.00 -15.57 29.77
CA LYS A 2 -32.65 -15.17 28.37
C LYS A 2 -31.55 -14.12 28.47
N ALA A 3 -30.41 -14.40 27.87
CA ALA A 3 -29.33 -13.41 27.72
C ALA A 3 -29.83 -12.28 26.80
N THR A 4 -29.85 -11.08 27.30
CA THR A 4 -30.05 -9.84 26.55
C THR A 4 -28.85 -9.63 25.62
N PRO A 5 -29.03 -9.24 24.35
CA PRO A 5 -27.92 -8.89 23.51
C PRO A 5 -27.29 -7.59 24.03
N GLU A 6 -26.03 -7.66 24.35
CA GLU A 6 -25.20 -6.51 24.68
C GLU A 6 -25.22 -5.51 23.54
N MET A 7 -25.71 -4.32 23.80
CA MET A 7 -25.80 -3.22 22.84
C MET A 7 -24.39 -2.88 22.35
N ALA A 8 -24.18 -2.97 21.03
CA ALA A 8 -22.98 -2.48 20.37
C ALA A 8 -22.68 -1.04 20.83
N SER A 9 -21.44 -0.81 21.26
CA SER A 9 -21.02 0.47 21.81
C SER A 9 -21.06 1.56 20.74
N THR A 10 -21.46 2.74 21.13
CA THR A 10 -21.65 3.97 20.30
C THR A 10 -20.38 4.51 19.61
N SER A 11 -19.30 3.73 19.51
CA SER A 11 -18.04 4.10 18.81
C SER A 11 -18.06 3.86 17.29
N ASP A 12 -19.10 3.25 16.73
CA ASP A 12 -19.18 2.83 15.31
C ASP A 12 -19.77 3.89 14.36
N ALA A 13 -20.12 5.08 14.84
CA ALA A 13 -20.76 6.12 14.00
C ALA A 13 -19.88 6.63 12.84
N ALA A 14 -18.56 6.45 12.90
CA ALA A 14 -17.63 6.93 11.89
C ALA A 14 -17.25 5.87 10.83
N GLY A 15 -17.45 4.57 11.09
CA GLY A 15 -17.04 3.45 10.24
C GLY A 15 -15.52 3.36 10.05
N ARG A 16 -15.02 2.18 9.67
CA ARG A 16 -13.59 1.96 9.39
C ARG A 16 -13.21 2.50 8.01
N ILE A 17 -11.98 3.02 7.88
CA ILE A 17 -11.41 3.43 6.59
C ILE A 17 -10.21 2.52 6.31
N ASP A 18 -10.32 1.73 5.27
CA ASP A 18 -9.30 0.79 4.81
C ASP A 18 -8.35 1.51 3.85
N CYS A 19 -7.08 1.63 4.23
CA CYS A 19 -6.08 2.40 3.50
C CYS A 19 -5.36 1.61 2.41
N GLN A 20 -5.55 0.29 2.33
CA GLN A 20 -4.90 -0.57 1.34
C GLN A 20 -5.85 -1.68 0.90
N SER A 21 -6.30 -1.59 -0.34
CA SER A 21 -7.20 -2.55 -0.95
C SER A 21 -7.06 -2.50 -2.47
N HIS A 22 -7.17 -3.65 -3.11
CA HIS A 22 -6.80 -3.81 -4.50
C HIS A 22 -7.95 -4.33 -5.36
N LEU A 23 -7.89 -3.98 -6.65
CA LEU A 23 -8.68 -4.56 -7.72
C LEU A 23 -7.79 -4.79 -8.94
N PHE A 24 -8.10 -5.81 -9.74
CA PHE A 24 -7.64 -5.85 -11.12
C PHE A 24 -8.69 -5.19 -12.03
N VAL A 25 -8.23 -4.29 -12.86
CA VAL A 25 -9.07 -3.61 -13.87
C VAL A 25 -9.36 -4.62 -15.00
N PRO A 26 -10.63 -4.89 -15.34
CA PRO A 26 -10.97 -5.87 -16.36
C PRO A 26 -10.30 -5.61 -17.71
N ASP A 27 -10.32 -4.37 -18.20
CA ASP A 27 -9.72 -4.00 -19.48
C ASP A 27 -8.19 -4.21 -19.47
N LEU A 28 -7.52 -3.97 -18.34
CA LEU A 28 -6.10 -4.27 -18.19
C LEU A 28 -5.83 -5.78 -18.28
N LEU A 29 -6.66 -6.60 -17.66
CA LEU A 29 -6.55 -8.05 -17.75
C LEU A 29 -6.73 -8.54 -19.18
N ASP A 30 -7.70 -8.00 -19.92
CA ASP A 30 -7.97 -8.36 -21.31
C ASP A 30 -6.88 -7.84 -22.26
N PHE A 31 -6.30 -6.68 -21.95
CA PHE A 31 -5.11 -6.19 -22.64
C PHE A 31 -3.92 -7.13 -22.41
N MET A 32 -3.65 -7.52 -21.17
CA MET A 32 -2.57 -8.45 -20.84
C MET A 32 -2.75 -9.85 -21.44
N GLU A 33 -3.99 -10.33 -21.63
CA GLU A 33 -4.24 -11.64 -22.24
C GLU A 33 -3.82 -11.70 -23.72
N LYS A 34 -3.75 -10.57 -24.39
CA LYS A 34 -3.32 -10.46 -25.80
C LYS A 34 -1.79 -10.31 -25.97
N ARG A 35 -1.07 -10.06 -24.86
CA ARG A 35 0.38 -9.82 -24.90
C ARG A 35 1.16 -11.13 -25.05
N LYS A 36 2.28 -11.03 -25.77
CA LYS A 36 3.26 -12.12 -25.93
C LYS A 36 4.51 -11.93 -25.06
N THR A 37 4.64 -10.74 -24.46
CA THR A 37 5.74 -10.37 -23.57
C THR A 37 5.19 -10.00 -22.20
N GLN A 38 5.99 -10.15 -21.16
CA GLN A 38 5.59 -9.78 -19.81
C GLN A 38 5.39 -8.26 -19.63
N PRO A 39 4.48 -7.87 -18.72
CA PRO A 39 3.54 -8.72 -18.01
C PRO A 39 2.42 -9.22 -18.95
N TYR A 40 1.90 -10.41 -18.69
CA TYR A 40 0.76 -10.96 -19.44
C TYR A 40 -0.15 -11.78 -18.53
N THR A 41 -1.36 -12.09 -19.00
CA THR A 41 -2.23 -13.06 -18.35
C THR A 41 -2.49 -14.26 -19.27
N TYR A 42 -2.77 -15.41 -18.66
CA TYR A 42 -3.23 -16.60 -19.39
C TYR A 42 -4.33 -17.33 -18.62
N ARG A 43 -5.05 -18.22 -19.31
CA ARG A 43 -6.08 -19.06 -18.72
C ARG A 43 -5.63 -20.52 -18.65
N LYS A 44 -5.98 -21.16 -17.53
CA LYS A 44 -5.88 -22.61 -17.36
C LYS A 44 -7.23 -23.11 -16.88
N GLY A 45 -8.00 -23.70 -17.78
CA GLY A 45 -9.43 -23.99 -17.53
C GLY A 45 -10.18 -22.67 -17.27
N ASN A 46 -10.92 -22.61 -16.17
CA ASN A 46 -11.68 -21.43 -15.77
C ASN A 46 -10.86 -20.41 -14.93
N GLU A 47 -9.62 -20.73 -14.63
CA GLU A 47 -8.76 -19.88 -13.82
C GLU A 47 -7.92 -18.93 -14.70
N ARG A 48 -7.77 -17.69 -14.28
CA ARG A 48 -6.88 -16.70 -14.91
C ARG A 48 -5.66 -16.47 -14.02
N TYR A 49 -4.50 -16.37 -14.64
CA TYR A 49 -3.22 -16.14 -13.98
C TYR A 49 -2.56 -14.89 -14.54
N VAL A 50 -1.95 -14.08 -13.67
CA VAL A 50 -1.06 -12.98 -14.05
C VAL A 50 0.40 -13.43 -13.87
N VAL A 51 1.24 -13.03 -14.84
CA VAL A 51 2.66 -13.40 -14.88
C VAL A 51 3.54 -12.16 -14.86
N VAL A 52 4.40 -12.09 -13.87
CA VAL A 52 5.46 -11.09 -13.74
C VAL A 52 6.75 -11.84 -13.35
N GLY A 53 7.80 -11.68 -14.16
CA GLY A 53 9.01 -12.48 -13.99
C GLY A 53 8.71 -13.98 -14.10
N GLN A 54 9.10 -14.73 -13.11
CA GLN A 54 8.80 -16.16 -13.00
C GLN A 54 7.60 -16.46 -12.08
N TRP A 55 6.93 -15.45 -11.57
CA TRP A 55 5.83 -15.60 -10.62
C TRP A 55 4.48 -15.62 -11.32
N HIS A 56 3.77 -16.73 -11.22
CA HIS A 56 2.44 -16.95 -11.76
C HIS A 56 1.42 -16.90 -10.63
N ARG A 57 0.64 -15.83 -10.57
CA ARG A 57 -0.37 -15.64 -9.52
C ARG A 57 -1.77 -15.84 -10.06
N ARG A 58 -2.55 -16.65 -9.36
CA ARG A 58 -3.95 -16.85 -9.70
C ARG A 58 -4.78 -15.61 -9.33
N ILE A 59 -5.59 -15.16 -10.27
CA ILE A 59 -6.57 -14.11 -10.05
C ILE A 59 -7.85 -14.76 -9.54
N LEU A 60 -8.24 -14.45 -8.31
CA LEU A 60 -9.47 -14.93 -7.70
C LEU A 60 -10.66 -14.09 -8.18
N PRO A 61 -11.92 -14.60 -8.15
CA PRO A 61 -13.09 -13.82 -8.54
C PRO A 61 -13.21 -12.48 -7.82
N LYS A 62 -12.95 -12.43 -6.52
CA LYS A 62 -13.00 -11.19 -5.72
C LYS A 62 -12.01 -10.10 -6.16
N HIS A 63 -10.99 -10.44 -6.95
CA HIS A 63 -10.05 -9.44 -7.47
C HIS A 63 -10.66 -8.51 -8.54
N THR A 64 -11.80 -8.89 -9.14
CA THR A 64 -12.48 -8.11 -10.17
C THR A 64 -13.94 -7.80 -9.82
N ASP A 65 -14.46 -8.38 -8.74
CA ASP A 65 -15.87 -8.27 -8.35
C ASP A 65 -16.07 -7.14 -7.33
N VAL A 66 -16.56 -6.00 -7.82
CA VAL A 66 -16.87 -4.82 -7.01
C VAL A 66 -18.01 -5.10 -6.02
N ALA A 67 -19.01 -5.89 -6.42
CA ALA A 67 -20.13 -6.22 -5.53
C ALA A 67 -19.68 -7.08 -4.35
N ALA A 68 -18.81 -8.07 -4.60
CA ALA A 68 -18.20 -8.87 -3.53
C ALA A 68 -17.33 -8.00 -2.60
N LYS A 69 -16.56 -7.04 -3.15
CA LYS A 69 -15.81 -6.08 -2.35
C LYS A 69 -16.70 -5.26 -1.43
N LEU A 70 -17.80 -4.70 -1.94
CA LEU A 70 -18.75 -3.94 -1.13
C LEU A 70 -19.40 -4.79 -0.04
N ALA A 71 -19.77 -6.05 -0.35
CA ALA A 71 -20.32 -6.99 0.62
C ALA A 71 -19.30 -7.31 1.75
N ASP A 72 -18.02 -7.55 1.40
CA ASP A 72 -16.97 -7.79 2.39
C ASP A 72 -16.70 -6.53 3.26
N MET A 73 -16.78 -5.34 2.68
CA MET A 73 -16.69 -4.07 3.43
C MET A 73 -17.85 -3.96 4.43
N ASP A 74 -19.09 -4.23 3.99
CA ASP A 74 -20.27 -4.14 4.86
C ASP A 74 -20.19 -5.16 6.00
N ALA A 75 -19.80 -6.40 5.71
CA ALA A 75 -19.64 -7.46 6.69
C ALA A 75 -18.59 -7.13 7.78
N ASN A 76 -17.66 -6.22 7.48
CA ASN A 76 -16.57 -5.84 8.38
C ASN A 76 -16.65 -4.40 8.90
N GLY A 77 -17.78 -3.71 8.69
CA GLY A 77 -17.98 -2.32 9.13
C GLY A 77 -16.98 -1.34 8.48
N ILE A 78 -16.50 -1.65 7.26
CA ILE A 78 -15.62 -0.78 6.49
C ILE A 78 -16.50 0.18 5.68
N ARG A 79 -16.48 1.46 6.08
CA ARG A 79 -17.25 2.50 5.40
C ARG A 79 -16.63 2.88 4.07
N MET A 80 -15.31 3.05 4.05
CA MET A 80 -14.59 3.54 2.87
C MET A 80 -13.27 2.79 2.70
N THR A 81 -12.85 2.57 1.46
CA THR A 81 -11.55 1.95 1.16
C THR A 81 -10.80 2.69 0.07
N ALA A 82 -9.48 2.74 0.20
CA ALA A 82 -8.56 3.14 -0.85
C ALA A 82 -8.52 2.07 -1.95
N LEU A 83 -8.76 2.45 -3.19
CA LEU A 83 -8.64 1.56 -4.34
C LEU A 83 -7.32 1.79 -5.07
N SER A 84 -6.59 0.72 -5.28
CA SER A 84 -5.41 0.67 -6.13
C SER A 84 -5.39 -0.62 -6.96
N ILE A 85 -4.49 -0.70 -7.93
CA ILE A 85 -4.25 -1.97 -8.64
C ILE A 85 -3.19 -2.79 -7.91
N ASN A 86 -3.24 -4.11 -8.13
CA ASN A 86 -2.11 -4.99 -7.85
C ASN A 86 -1.03 -4.82 -8.92
N ASP A 87 0.21 -5.22 -8.59
CA ASP A 87 1.20 -5.39 -9.65
C ASP A 87 0.73 -6.46 -10.67
N PRO A 88 1.01 -6.28 -11.97
CA PRO A 88 2.00 -5.34 -12.52
C PRO A 88 1.51 -3.89 -12.57
N GLY A 89 2.39 -2.97 -12.21
CA GLY A 89 2.15 -1.55 -12.39
C GLY A 89 2.46 -1.06 -13.81
N PRO A 90 2.07 0.19 -14.13
CA PRO A 90 2.28 0.79 -15.46
C PRO A 90 3.75 0.82 -15.92
N GLU A 91 4.69 0.85 -14.98
CA GLU A 91 6.14 0.89 -15.25
C GLU A 91 6.65 -0.35 -16.01
N LEU A 92 5.93 -1.47 -15.93
CA LEU A 92 6.30 -2.72 -16.61
C LEU A 92 5.79 -2.81 -18.08
N PHE A 93 5.08 -1.80 -18.54
CA PHE A 93 4.50 -1.80 -19.91
C PHE A 93 5.29 -0.94 -20.90
N GLY A 94 6.48 -0.48 -20.55
CA GLY A 94 7.34 0.30 -21.43
C GLY A 94 6.62 1.53 -22.00
N ARG A 95 6.56 1.67 -23.33
CA ARG A 95 5.91 2.82 -24.00
C ARG A 95 4.40 2.87 -23.81
N GLU A 96 3.77 1.76 -23.48
CA GLU A 96 2.32 1.68 -23.24
C GLU A 96 1.95 2.12 -21.80
N GLY A 97 2.94 2.29 -20.92
CA GLY A 97 2.74 2.54 -19.50
C GLY A 97 1.84 3.72 -19.19
N LEU A 98 2.00 4.85 -19.89
CA LEU A 98 1.12 6.02 -19.69
C LEU A 98 -0.34 5.71 -20.06
N ALA A 99 -0.59 5.06 -21.17
CA ALA A 99 -1.94 4.68 -21.59
C ALA A 99 -2.56 3.66 -20.60
N ILE A 100 -1.76 2.73 -20.10
CA ILE A 100 -2.20 1.77 -19.05
C ILE A 100 -2.52 2.50 -17.76
N ALA A 101 -1.69 3.44 -17.31
CA ALA A 101 -1.96 4.25 -16.13
C ALA A 101 -3.30 5.01 -16.26
N GLN A 102 -3.52 5.66 -17.39
CA GLN A 102 -4.77 6.39 -17.66
C GLN A 102 -5.99 5.48 -17.66
N MET A 103 -5.93 4.31 -18.32
CA MET A 103 -6.99 3.30 -18.29
C MET A 103 -7.34 2.89 -16.86
N VAL A 104 -6.34 2.62 -16.04
CA VAL A 104 -6.51 2.23 -14.65
C VAL A 104 -7.13 3.37 -13.83
N HIS A 105 -6.60 4.57 -13.96
CA HIS A 105 -7.06 5.72 -13.18
C HIS A 105 -8.50 6.11 -13.53
N ASP A 106 -8.85 6.07 -14.81
CA ASP A 106 -10.22 6.36 -15.26
C ASP A 106 -11.22 5.34 -14.69
N TYR A 107 -10.85 4.06 -14.67
CA TYR A 107 -11.68 3.01 -14.07
C TYR A 107 -11.86 3.19 -12.55
N LEU A 108 -10.77 3.44 -11.81
CA LEU A 108 -10.84 3.66 -10.35
C LEU A 108 -11.60 4.95 -10.00
N ALA A 109 -11.42 6.00 -10.80
CA ALA A 109 -12.16 7.25 -10.63
C ALA A 109 -13.66 7.08 -10.89
N GLU A 110 -14.03 6.31 -11.91
CA GLU A 110 -15.43 5.98 -12.20
C GLU A 110 -16.07 5.19 -11.07
N LEU A 111 -15.40 4.18 -10.51
CA LEU A 111 -15.87 3.45 -9.32
C LEU A 111 -16.05 4.39 -8.12
N SER A 112 -15.10 5.31 -7.91
CA SER A 112 -15.18 6.29 -6.82
C SER A 112 -16.34 7.27 -7.02
N ARG A 113 -16.66 7.62 -8.27
CA ARG A 113 -17.81 8.46 -8.61
C ARG A 113 -19.16 7.74 -8.45
N GLN A 114 -19.21 6.45 -8.78
CA GLN A 114 -20.40 5.60 -8.59
C GLN A 114 -20.64 5.32 -7.10
N HIS A 115 -19.61 5.25 -6.29
CA HIS A 115 -19.67 4.93 -4.87
C HIS A 115 -18.89 5.94 -4.01
N PRO A 116 -19.25 7.24 -4.00
CA PRO A 116 -18.43 8.32 -3.43
C PRO A 116 -18.24 8.24 -1.92
N ALA A 117 -19.13 7.55 -1.20
CA ALA A 117 -19.01 7.30 0.23
C ALA A 117 -18.24 6.00 0.56
N ARG A 118 -17.83 5.23 -0.46
CA ARG A 118 -17.24 3.90 -0.30
C ARG A 118 -15.81 3.80 -0.83
N PHE A 119 -15.47 4.56 -1.88
CA PHE A 119 -14.19 4.43 -2.55
C PHE A 119 -13.49 5.77 -2.75
N PHE A 120 -12.16 5.76 -2.67
CA PHE A 120 -11.28 6.78 -3.20
C PHE A 120 -10.07 6.13 -3.87
N GLY A 121 -9.58 6.71 -4.95
CA GLY A 121 -8.50 6.14 -5.75
C GLY A 121 -7.11 6.54 -5.27
N LEU A 122 -6.14 5.65 -5.48
CA LEU A 122 -4.70 5.92 -5.44
C LEU A 122 -4.12 5.81 -6.85
N ALA A 123 -3.28 6.76 -7.23
CA ALA A 123 -2.60 6.77 -8.53
C ALA A 123 -1.42 5.78 -8.53
N THR A 124 -1.28 4.99 -9.59
CA THR A 124 -0.12 4.13 -9.84
C THR A 124 0.53 4.58 -11.14
N LEU A 125 1.73 5.14 -11.07
CA LEU A 125 2.31 5.98 -12.11
C LEU A 125 3.31 5.25 -13.00
N PRO A 126 3.41 5.61 -14.30
CA PRO A 126 4.38 5.05 -15.25
C PRO A 126 5.77 5.69 -15.09
N LEU A 127 6.47 5.37 -13.99
CA LEU A 127 7.69 6.07 -13.57
C LEU A 127 8.92 5.85 -14.48
N GLN A 128 8.83 4.99 -15.49
CA GLN A 128 9.78 4.90 -16.58
C GLN A 128 9.71 6.12 -17.56
N ASP A 129 8.63 6.89 -17.49
CA ASP A 129 8.42 8.17 -18.15
C ASP A 129 8.03 9.21 -17.09
N MET A 130 9.03 9.83 -16.47
CA MET A 130 8.81 10.72 -15.33
C MET A 130 7.95 11.93 -15.69
N ASP A 131 8.18 12.54 -16.85
CA ASP A 131 7.41 13.72 -17.27
C ASP A 131 5.94 13.36 -17.49
N GLY A 132 5.68 12.27 -18.19
CA GLY A 132 4.33 11.73 -18.38
C GLY A 132 3.68 11.31 -17.04
N ALA A 133 4.45 10.73 -16.12
CA ALA A 133 3.98 10.33 -14.80
C ALA A 133 3.54 11.52 -13.95
N LEU A 134 4.28 12.62 -13.95
CA LEU A 134 3.94 13.83 -13.18
C LEU A 134 2.71 14.54 -13.72
N LEU A 135 2.58 14.65 -15.05
CA LEU A 135 1.36 15.19 -15.68
C LEU A 135 0.13 14.32 -15.37
N GLU A 136 0.30 13.00 -15.39
CA GLU A 136 -0.77 12.08 -15.03
C GLU A 136 -1.12 12.17 -13.53
N LEU A 137 -0.15 12.36 -12.66
CA LEU A 137 -0.39 12.60 -11.24
C LEU A 137 -1.25 13.85 -11.02
N GLU A 138 -0.91 14.95 -11.68
CA GLU A 138 -1.72 16.18 -11.63
C GLU A 138 -3.15 15.94 -12.12
N ARG A 139 -3.33 15.17 -13.20
CA ARG A 139 -4.65 14.77 -13.68
C ARG A 139 -5.40 13.96 -12.63
N CYS A 140 -4.76 12.96 -12.04
CA CYS A 140 -5.34 12.11 -11.00
C CYS A 140 -5.86 12.90 -9.81
N VAL A 141 -5.06 13.83 -9.30
CA VAL A 141 -5.43 14.60 -8.10
C VAL A 141 -6.45 15.69 -8.43
N ASN A 142 -6.19 16.48 -9.47
CA ASN A 142 -6.96 17.70 -9.74
C ASN A 142 -8.25 17.43 -10.52
N LYS A 143 -8.31 16.39 -11.36
CA LYS A 143 -9.48 16.09 -12.20
C LYS A 143 -10.22 14.82 -11.77
N LEU A 144 -9.49 13.78 -11.34
CA LEU A 144 -10.09 12.51 -10.95
C LEU A 144 -10.35 12.37 -9.45
N GLY A 145 -9.85 13.31 -8.63
CA GLY A 145 -10.09 13.34 -7.18
C GLY A 145 -9.37 12.24 -6.40
N MET A 146 -8.30 11.68 -6.95
CA MET A 146 -7.47 10.69 -6.26
C MET A 146 -6.76 11.31 -5.06
N ARG A 147 -6.51 10.51 -4.01
CA ARG A 147 -6.09 11.01 -2.69
C ARG A 147 -4.67 10.62 -2.29
N GLY A 148 -3.93 9.93 -3.13
CA GLY A 148 -2.57 9.49 -2.86
C GLY A 148 -1.98 8.73 -4.03
N ILE A 149 -0.76 8.24 -3.83
CA ILE A 149 0.02 7.46 -4.79
C ILE A 149 0.27 6.08 -4.22
N LEU A 150 0.06 5.03 -5.00
CA LEU A 150 0.65 3.72 -4.75
C LEU A 150 2.00 3.65 -5.46
N LEU A 151 3.07 3.44 -4.70
CA LEU A 151 4.44 3.32 -5.21
C LEU A 151 4.96 1.91 -4.91
N TYR A 152 5.33 1.17 -5.94
CA TYR A 152 5.90 -0.16 -5.73
C TYR A 152 7.29 -0.08 -5.08
N SER A 153 7.61 -1.10 -4.28
CA SER A 153 8.88 -1.22 -3.55
C SER A 153 10.09 -1.28 -4.47
N ASN A 154 9.91 -1.85 -5.67
CA ASN A 154 10.86 -1.74 -6.77
C ASN A 154 10.12 -1.56 -8.11
N LEU A 155 10.77 -0.95 -9.06
CA LEU A 155 10.27 -0.58 -10.38
C LEU A 155 11.14 -1.30 -11.40
N ASP A 156 10.76 -2.52 -11.76
CA ASP A 156 11.56 -3.42 -12.62
C ASP A 156 13.01 -3.59 -12.09
N GLY A 157 13.11 -3.89 -10.77
CA GLY A 157 14.39 -4.07 -10.08
C GLY A 157 15.08 -2.79 -9.64
N LYS A 158 14.60 -1.60 -9.99
CA LYS A 158 15.11 -0.32 -9.52
C LYS A 158 14.38 0.12 -8.25
N PHE A 159 15.11 0.47 -7.22
CA PHE A 159 14.50 0.99 -5.99
C PHE A 159 14.16 2.48 -6.08
N PRO A 160 13.11 2.94 -5.36
CA PRO A 160 12.64 4.33 -5.43
C PRO A 160 13.61 5.38 -4.89
N ASP A 161 14.70 4.98 -4.24
CA ASP A 161 15.73 5.90 -3.72
C ASP A 161 16.64 6.51 -4.79
N LEU A 162 16.60 6.02 -6.03
CA LEU A 162 17.42 6.54 -7.13
C LEU A 162 17.06 7.99 -7.47
N GLU A 163 18.04 8.74 -7.96
CA GLU A 163 17.92 10.18 -8.24
C GLU A 163 16.81 10.48 -9.27
N GLU A 164 16.64 9.59 -10.24
CA GLU A 164 15.60 9.71 -11.28
C GLU A 164 14.17 9.75 -10.72
N PHE A 165 13.93 9.23 -9.50
CA PHE A 165 12.61 9.26 -8.84
C PHE A 165 12.41 10.44 -7.87
N ARG A 166 13.41 11.30 -7.66
CA ARG A 166 13.29 12.48 -6.80
C ARG A 166 12.15 13.43 -7.19
N PRO A 167 11.86 13.66 -8.49
CA PRO A 167 10.74 14.50 -8.87
C PRO A 167 9.39 14.04 -8.33
N LEU A 168 9.16 12.72 -8.23
CA LEU A 168 7.94 12.16 -7.65
C LEU A 168 7.74 12.59 -6.19
N PHE A 169 8.78 12.45 -5.36
CA PHE A 169 8.72 12.81 -3.94
C PHE A 169 8.48 14.31 -3.74
N ARG A 170 9.11 15.14 -4.57
CA ARG A 170 8.89 16.59 -4.57
C ARG A 170 7.44 16.92 -4.88
N HIS A 171 6.88 16.39 -5.97
CA HIS A 171 5.49 16.65 -6.36
C HIS A 171 4.51 16.16 -5.30
N ALA A 172 4.73 14.97 -4.72
CA ALA A 172 3.88 14.46 -3.65
C ALA A 172 3.90 15.36 -2.41
N GLU A 173 5.06 15.90 -2.02
CA GLU A 173 5.17 16.85 -0.93
C GLU A 173 4.49 18.19 -1.25
N GLU A 174 4.71 18.75 -2.43
CA GLU A 174 4.12 20.01 -2.89
C GLU A 174 2.59 19.94 -3.00
N MET A 175 2.06 18.82 -3.49
CA MET A 175 0.61 18.55 -3.56
C MET A 175 0.00 18.14 -2.22
N ASP A 176 0.83 17.91 -1.21
CA ASP A 176 0.44 17.43 0.13
C ASP A 176 -0.41 16.16 0.09
N ILE A 177 0.02 15.17 -0.72
CA ILE A 177 -0.60 13.85 -0.85
C ILE A 177 0.33 12.74 -0.35
N PRO A 178 -0.22 11.66 0.23
CA PRO A 178 0.59 10.55 0.72
C PRO A 178 1.07 9.64 -0.42
N ILE A 179 2.25 9.05 -0.21
CA ILE A 179 2.77 7.92 -0.97
C ILE A 179 2.63 6.66 -0.11
N LEU A 180 1.92 5.67 -0.61
CA LEU A 180 1.82 4.34 -0.02
C LEU A 180 2.79 3.41 -0.77
N LEU A 181 3.81 2.92 -0.08
CA LEU A 181 4.63 1.84 -0.61
C LEU A 181 3.78 0.58 -0.73
N HIS A 182 4.08 -0.25 -1.72
CA HIS A 182 3.49 -1.56 -1.87
C HIS A 182 4.51 -2.53 -2.49
N PRO A 183 4.61 -3.76 -2.00
CA PRO A 183 5.50 -4.73 -2.62
C PRO A 183 5.04 -5.08 -4.04
N ALA A 184 6.01 -5.33 -4.92
CA ALA A 184 5.81 -5.85 -6.26
C ALA A 184 6.53 -7.20 -6.42
N TYR A 185 6.73 -7.67 -7.67
CA TYR A 185 7.59 -8.81 -7.92
C TYR A 185 8.95 -8.60 -7.25
N PRO A 186 9.29 -9.36 -6.19
CA PRO A 186 10.39 -8.97 -5.31
C PRO A 186 11.75 -9.33 -5.90
N ILE A 187 12.74 -8.49 -5.66
CA ILE A 187 14.14 -8.79 -6.05
C ILE A 187 14.67 -10.05 -5.35
N THR A 188 14.05 -10.44 -4.24
CA THR A 188 14.36 -11.64 -3.47
C THR A 188 13.69 -12.90 -4.01
N TYR A 189 13.02 -12.84 -5.18
CA TYR A 189 12.23 -13.94 -5.72
C TYR A 189 13.01 -15.26 -5.81
N GLU A 190 14.23 -15.23 -6.35
CA GLU A 190 15.05 -16.42 -6.49
C GLU A 190 15.34 -17.14 -5.16
N ALA A 191 15.47 -16.37 -4.09
CA ALA A 191 15.68 -16.92 -2.74
C ALA A 191 14.40 -17.38 -2.05
N THR A 192 13.22 -16.91 -2.52
CA THR A 192 11.93 -17.12 -1.84
C THR A 192 10.91 -17.90 -2.65
N LYS A 193 11.20 -18.27 -3.92
CA LYS A 193 10.29 -19.06 -4.77
C LYS A 193 10.06 -20.49 -4.26
N GLY A 194 11.03 -21.07 -3.53
CA GLY A 194 10.86 -22.34 -2.86
C GLY A 194 9.85 -22.25 -1.73
N TYR A 195 9.05 -23.32 -1.54
CA TYR A 195 8.06 -23.43 -0.46
C TYR A 195 6.99 -22.32 -0.44
N GLU A 196 6.74 -21.68 -1.60
CA GLU A 196 5.77 -20.56 -1.73
C GLU A 196 6.07 -19.36 -0.80
N MET A 197 7.35 -19.14 -0.43
CA MET A 197 7.74 -18.08 0.49
C MET A 197 7.66 -16.67 -0.11
N THR A 198 7.45 -16.53 -1.41
CA THR A 198 7.47 -15.23 -2.10
C THR A 198 6.47 -14.25 -1.48
N ALA A 199 5.21 -14.65 -1.31
CA ALA A 199 4.19 -13.77 -0.74
C ALA A 199 4.42 -13.49 0.75
N GLY A 200 4.76 -14.52 1.54
CA GLY A 200 4.89 -14.37 3.00
C GLY A 200 6.21 -13.73 3.44
N LEU A 201 7.27 -13.85 2.65
CA LEU A 201 8.62 -13.42 3.05
C LEU A 201 9.25 -12.49 2.01
N GLY A 202 9.25 -12.87 0.73
CA GLY A 202 9.89 -12.12 -0.34
C GLY A 202 9.38 -10.69 -0.45
N LEU A 203 8.05 -10.51 -0.47
CA LEU A 203 7.41 -9.21 -0.52
C LEU A 203 7.75 -8.35 0.71
N MET A 204 7.81 -8.96 1.89
CA MET A 204 8.12 -8.24 3.14
C MET A 204 9.55 -7.73 3.15
N PHE A 205 10.50 -8.52 2.66
CA PHE A 205 11.89 -8.07 2.55
C PHE A 205 12.08 -7.03 1.45
N ASP A 206 11.37 -7.13 0.34
CA ASP A 206 11.42 -6.12 -0.72
C ASP A 206 10.99 -4.74 -0.19
N THR A 207 9.85 -4.68 0.51
CA THR A 207 9.37 -3.47 1.19
C THR A 207 10.36 -2.96 2.24
N THR A 208 10.93 -3.86 3.04
CA THR A 208 11.94 -3.53 4.08
C THR A 208 13.16 -2.87 3.46
N ILE A 209 13.68 -3.43 2.36
CA ILE A 209 14.84 -2.88 1.65
C ILE A 209 14.49 -1.52 1.03
N ALA A 210 13.35 -1.41 0.36
CA ALA A 210 12.91 -0.16 -0.27
C ALA A 210 12.83 0.99 0.74
N LEU A 211 12.13 0.78 1.87
CA LEU A 211 12.00 1.80 2.90
C LEU A 211 13.34 2.15 3.55
N SER A 212 14.19 1.15 3.81
CA SER A 212 15.54 1.39 4.35
C SER A 212 16.36 2.26 3.39
N ARG A 213 16.30 1.98 2.08
CA ARG A 213 16.98 2.76 1.05
C ARG A 213 16.45 4.19 0.96
N ILE A 214 15.13 4.39 1.01
CA ILE A 214 14.49 5.72 1.05
C ILE A 214 15.02 6.54 2.23
N ILE A 215 15.08 5.94 3.43
CA ILE A 215 15.61 6.59 4.62
C ILE A 215 17.09 6.93 4.43
N LEU A 216 17.94 5.93 4.12
CA LEU A 216 19.39 6.10 4.04
C LEU A 216 19.83 6.99 2.86
N ALA A 217 19.05 7.10 1.81
CA ALA A 217 19.29 8.03 0.71
C ALA A 217 18.94 9.49 1.06
N GLY A 218 18.47 9.78 2.28
CA GLY A 218 18.15 11.12 2.76
C GLY A 218 16.89 11.74 2.13
N ILE A 219 15.97 10.92 1.58
CA ILE A 219 14.74 11.43 0.96
C ILE A 219 13.90 12.19 1.98
N LEU A 220 13.78 11.67 3.21
CA LEU A 220 13.01 12.32 4.27
C LEU A 220 13.71 13.56 4.88
N ASP A 221 14.99 13.77 4.62
CA ASP A 221 15.67 15.04 4.91
C ASP A 221 15.49 16.06 3.80
N GLN A 222 15.45 15.58 2.55
CA GLN A 222 15.22 16.42 1.37
C GLN A 222 13.76 16.89 1.27
N PHE A 223 12.83 16.02 1.65
CA PHE A 223 11.38 16.25 1.62
C PHE A 223 10.79 16.01 3.03
N PRO A 224 10.96 16.96 3.97
CA PRO A 224 10.60 16.73 5.37
C PRO A 224 9.11 16.72 5.66
N LYS A 225 8.27 17.18 4.74
CA LYS A 225 6.79 17.15 4.85
C LYS A 225 6.18 15.97 4.10
N LEU A 226 7.00 15.15 3.43
CA LEU A 226 6.54 13.99 2.69
C LEU A 226 5.78 13.03 3.61
N LYS A 227 4.58 12.63 3.18
CA LYS A 227 3.73 11.66 3.87
C LYS A 227 3.95 10.29 3.26
N LEU A 228 4.68 9.44 3.96
CA LEU A 228 5.00 8.09 3.52
C LEU A 228 4.26 7.06 4.37
N VAL A 229 3.65 6.07 3.74
CA VAL A 229 3.00 4.92 4.37
C VAL A 229 3.77 3.66 3.97
N CYS A 230 4.12 2.83 4.94
CA CYS A 230 4.73 1.52 4.70
C CYS A 230 3.77 0.42 5.10
N PRO A 231 3.41 -0.48 4.19
CA PRO A 231 2.43 -1.54 4.43
C PRO A 231 2.98 -2.66 5.30
N HIS A 232 2.08 -3.57 5.67
CA HIS A 232 2.40 -4.83 6.36
C HIS A 232 3.19 -4.58 7.65
N VAL A 233 2.66 -3.66 8.51
CA VAL A 233 3.29 -3.21 9.78
C VAL A 233 4.74 -2.70 9.60
N GLY A 234 5.10 -2.25 8.39
CA GLY A 234 6.46 -1.79 8.06
C GLY A 234 7.41 -2.89 7.61
N GLY A 235 6.89 -4.06 7.22
CA GLY A 235 7.69 -5.23 6.88
C GLY A 235 8.52 -5.71 8.08
N ALA A 236 9.78 -6.04 7.87
CA ALA A 236 10.70 -6.40 8.94
C ALA A 236 11.48 -5.18 9.51
N LEU A 237 11.29 -3.97 8.93
CA LEU A 237 12.13 -2.82 9.28
C LEU A 237 11.99 -2.37 10.73
N PRO A 238 10.80 -2.28 11.34
CA PRO A 238 10.69 -1.90 12.75
C PRO A 238 11.49 -2.82 13.68
N TYR A 239 11.54 -4.11 13.38
CA TYR A 239 12.35 -5.06 14.16
C TYR A 239 13.86 -4.90 13.93
N LEU A 240 14.27 -4.57 12.69
CA LEU A 240 15.68 -4.47 12.30
C LEU A 240 16.28 -3.09 12.53
N ILE A 241 15.47 -2.06 12.77
CA ILE A 241 15.90 -0.66 12.73
C ILE A 241 17.02 -0.34 13.73
N GLY A 242 17.03 -0.97 14.90
CA GLY A 242 18.10 -0.80 15.87
C GLY A 242 19.47 -1.28 15.38
N ARG A 243 19.51 -2.28 14.50
CA ARG A 243 20.75 -2.70 13.84
C ARG A 243 21.25 -1.65 12.85
N ILE A 244 20.33 -1.00 12.13
CA ILE A 244 20.66 0.06 11.16
C ILE A 244 21.11 1.32 11.91
N ASP A 245 20.47 1.65 13.03
CA ASP A 245 20.94 2.73 13.92
C ASP A 245 22.37 2.47 14.41
N HIS A 246 22.65 1.28 14.91
CA HIS A 246 24.00 0.91 15.34
C HIS A 246 25.02 1.04 14.20
N GLN A 247 24.66 0.53 12.99
CA GLN A 247 25.53 0.63 11.80
C GLN A 247 25.85 2.08 11.45
N THR A 248 24.84 2.96 11.45
CA THR A 248 24.98 4.35 11.00
C THR A 248 25.54 5.26 12.09
N GLN A 249 25.09 5.11 13.34
CA GLN A 249 25.45 6.03 14.42
C GLN A 249 26.73 5.61 15.16
N VAL A 250 26.96 4.32 15.36
CA VAL A 250 28.12 3.81 16.09
C VAL A 250 29.24 3.47 15.12
N LEU A 251 28.96 2.65 14.10
CA LEU A 251 29.97 2.20 13.14
C LEU A 251 30.24 3.22 12.02
N LYS A 252 29.47 4.29 11.93
CA LYS A 252 29.60 5.36 10.92
C LYS A 252 29.61 4.86 9.48
N ARG A 253 28.74 3.88 9.17
CA ARG A 253 28.63 3.26 7.85
C ARG A 253 27.28 3.60 7.22
N GLY A 254 27.30 4.18 6.00
CA GLY A 254 26.07 4.48 5.23
C GLY A 254 25.21 5.60 5.82
N ALA A 255 25.82 6.55 6.55
CA ALA A 255 25.14 7.68 7.17
C ALA A 255 25.33 9.01 6.44
N ASP A 256 25.97 9.01 5.28
CA ASP A 256 26.47 10.23 4.60
C ASP A 256 25.35 11.18 4.14
N LYS A 257 24.14 10.66 3.94
CA LYS A 257 23.00 11.42 3.44
C LYS A 257 21.90 11.67 4.48
N ILE A 258 22.08 11.21 5.71
CA ILE A 258 21.08 11.35 6.79
C ILE A 258 21.61 12.18 7.95
N ARG A 259 20.73 12.97 8.59
CA ARG A 259 21.09 13.89 9.68
C ARG A 259 20.77 13.35 11.07
N LYS A 260 19.97 12.28 11.19
CA LYS A 260 19.53 11.67 12.45
C LYS A 260 19.49 10.15 12.33
N PRO A 261 19.34 9.41 13.45
CA PRO A 261 19.23 7.96 13.41
C PRO A 261 18.07 7.48 12.50
N PRO A 262 18.26 6.42 11.72
CA PRO A 262 17.20 5.83 10.88
C PRO A 262 15.89 5.56 11.59
N SER A 263 15.92 5.16 12.87
CA SER A 263 14.70 4.96 13.67
C SER A 263 13.87 6.23 13.84
N GLU A 264 14.48 7.40 13.87
CA GLU A 264 13.76 8.67 13.99
C GLU A 264 13.03 9.07 12.70
N TYR A 265 13.53 8.65 11.54
CA TYR A 265 12.80 8.78 10.28
C TYR A 265 11.65 7.78 10.21
N LEU A 266 11.89 6.53 10.63
CA LEU A 266 10.86 5.50 10.61
C LEU A 266 9.65 5.87 11.49
N LYS A 267 9.86 6.55 12.62
CA LYS A 267 8.78 7.09 13.47
C LYS A 267 7.92 8.16 12.78
N GLN A 268 8.38 8.76 11.68
CA GLN A 268 7.61 9.72 10.90
C GLN A 268 6.76 9.05 9.81
N VAL A 269 7.10 7.81 9.44
CA VAL A 269 6.38 6.99 8.47
C VAL A 269 5.11 6.43 9.11
N TYR A 270 4.00 6.45 8.36
CA TYR A 270 2.81 5.71 8.76
C TYR A 270 3.01 4.22 8.51
N LEU A 271 2.56 3.39 9.43
CA LEU A 271 2.51 1.94 9.26
C LEU A 271 1.04 1.52 9.17
N ASP A 272 0.76 0.45 8.45
CA ASP A 272 -0.59 -0.11 8.45
C ASP A 272 -0.75 -1.30 9.41
N THR A 273 -1.93 -1.88 9.43
CA THR A 273 -2.27 -3.00 10.32
C THR A 273 -2.28 -4.36 9.61
N VAL A 274 -1.84 -4.45 8.36
CA VAL A 274 -1.90 -5.69 7.60
C VAL A 274 -0.91 -6.71 8.15
N THR A 275 -1.41 -7.57 9.01
CA THR A 275 -0.68 -8.74 9.53
C THR A 275 -1.69 -9.75 10.07
N PRO A 276 -1.48 -11.07 9.87
CA PRO A 276 -2.38 -12.09 10.39
C PRO A 276 -2.20 -12.36 11.89
N ILE A 277 -1.37 -11.58 12.59
CA ILE A 277 -1.08 -11.75 14.02
C ILE A 277 -1.17 -10.43 14.79
N ALA A 278 -1.97 -10.39 15.84
CA ALA A 278 -2.19 -9.21 16.69
C ALA A 278 -0.87 -8.64 17.29
N LEU A 279 0.10 -9.52 17.59
CA LEU A 279 1.40 -9.11 18.11
C LEU A 279 2.15 -8.16 17.19
N GLY A 280 2.04 -8.35 15.86
CA GLY A 280 2.64 -7.44 14.86
C GLY A 280 2.06 -6.03 14.95
N VAL A 281 0.72 -5.91 15.07
CA VAL A 281 0.04 -4.62 15.28
C VAL A 281 0.46 -3.98 16.60
N ARG A 282 0.57 -4.77 17.66
CA ARG A 282 1.04 -4.30 18.98
C ARG A 282 2.44 -3.71 18.85
N TYR A 283 3.35 -4.44 18.24
CA TYR A 283 4.73 -4.00 18.05
C TYR A 283 4.82 -2.70 17.23
N ALA A 284 4.06 -2.61 16.12
CA ALA A 284 4.02 -1.40 15.30
C ALA A 284 3.46 -0.20 16.09
N HIS A 285 2.41 -0.43 16.92
CA HIS A 285 1.85 0.60 17.80
C HIS A 285 2.87 1.09 18.84
N ASP A 286 3.54 0.17 19.52
CA ASP A 286 4.50 0.51 20.57
C ASP A 286 5.75 1.21 19.98
N PHE A 287 6.09 0.92 18.73
CA PHE A 287 7.19 1.56 18.01
C PHE A 287 6.81 2.95 17.45
N ALA A 288 5.74 3.05 16.66
CA ALA A 288 5.40 4.26 15.90
C ALA A 288 4.37 5.15 16.61
N GLY A 289 3.64 4.62 17.59
CA GLY A 289 2.55 5.31 18.29
C GLY A 289 1.22 5.27 17.53
N ALA A 290 0.15 5.53 18.26
CA ALA A 290 -1.22 5.46 17.75
C ALA A 290 -1.50 6.39 16.55
N ASP A 291 -0.81 7.55 16.48
CA ASP A 291 -1.01 8.57 15.44
C ASP A 291 -0.38 8.19 14.09
N ARG A 292 0.39 7.12 14.04
CA ARG A 292 1.09 6.63 12.85
C ARG A 292 0.63 5.26 12.37
N LEU A 293 -0.46 4.71 12.95
CA LEU A 293 -1.06 3.48 12.49
C LEU A 293 -2.33 3.75 11.68
N LEU A 294 -2.45 3.04 10.55
CA LEU A 294 -3.60 3.08 9.65
C LEU A 294 -4.23 1.70 9.56
N PHE A 295 -5.55 1.63 9.70
CA PHE A 295 -6.25 0.40 9.37
C PHE A 295 -6.15 0.14 7.86
N ALA A 296 -5.75 -1.08 7.51
CA ALA A 296 -5.70 -1.56 6.15
C ALA A 296 -5.93 -3.08 6.13
N SER A 297 -6.54 -3.59 5.08
CA SER A 297 -6.90 -5.00 4.99
C SER A 297 -6.10 -5.82 3.99
N ASP A 298 -5.52 -5.18 2.98
CA ASP A 298 -4.92 -5.85 1.82
C ASP A 298 -5.94 -6.71 1.03
N HIS A 299 -7.24 -6.34 1.15
CA HIS A 299 -8.31 -7.06 0.44
C HIS A 299 -8.11 -6.99 -1.09
N PRO A 300 -8.26 -8.07 -1.83
CA PRO A 300 -8.85 -9.36 -1.45
C PRO A 300 -7.82 -10.46 -1.11
N TRP A 301 -6.54 -10.12 -0.91
CA TRP A 301 -5.52 -11.11 -0.55
C TRP A 301 -5.72 -11.65 0.87
N VAL A 302 -6.17 -10.78 1.78
CA VAL A 302 -6.48 -11.13 3.16
C VAL A 302 -7.96 -10.85 3.42
N ASP A 303 -8.63 -11.71 4.19
CA ASP A 303 -9.98 -11.45 4.68
C ASP A 303 -9.91 -10.27 5.68
N PRO A 304 -10.63 -9.17 5.44
CA PRO A 304 -10.63 -8.01 6.33
C PRO A 304 -10.99 -8.35 7.79
N ARG A 305 -11.77 -9.41 8.01
CA ARG A 305 -12.14 -9.89 9.33
C ARG A 305 -10.92 -10.20 10.18
N VAL A 306 -9.90 -10.85 9.59
CA VAL A 306 -8.66 -11.20 10.30
C VAL A 306 -7.98 -9.94 10.86
N ILE A 307 -7.93 -8.87 10.09
CA ILE A 307 -7.26 -7.63 10.51
C ILE A 307 -8.12 -6.89 11.54
N VAL A 308 -9.43 -6.81 11.33
CA VAL A 308 -10.35 -6.20 12.30
C VAL A 308 -10.26 -6.91 13.65
N ASP A 309 -10.30 -8.24 13.65
CA ASP A 309 -10.24 -9.04 14.88
C ASP A 309 -8.86 -8.89 15.57
N ASN A 310 -7.76 -8.83 14.82
CA ASN A 310 -6.43 -8.58 15.38
C ASN A 310 -6.36 -7.23 16.11
N VAL A 311 -6.78 -6.15 15.45
CA VAL A 311 -6.76 -4.80 16.07
C VAL A 311 -7.67 -4.76 17.29
N THR A 312 -8.87 -5.34 17.21
CA THR A 312 -9.87 -5.34 18.30
C THR A 312 -9.40 -6.17 19.49
N SER A 313 -8.76 -7.34 19.25
CA SER A 313 -8.26 -8.23 20.30
C SER A 313 -7.21 -7.59 21.21
N LEU A 314 -6.51 -6.57 20.72
CA LEU A 314 -5.50 -5.84 21.47
C LEU A 314 -6.09 -4.96 22.59
N LYS A 315 -7.40 -4.73 22.57
CA LYS A 315 -8.12 -3.95 23.59
C LYS A 315 -7.49 -2.58 23.87
N PHE A 316 -7.00 -1.92 22.80
CA PHE A 316 -6.54 -0.55 22.95
C PHE A 316 -7.65 0.36 23.49
N PRO A 317 -7.32 1.45 24.19
CA PRO A 317 -8.31 2.47 24.56
C PRO A 317 -9.11 2.94 23.33
N THR A 318 -10.40 3.26 23.52
CA THR A 318 -11.29 3.66 22.40
C THR A 318 -10.71 4.78 21.55
N ILE A 319 -10.05 5.77 22.17
CA ILE A 319 -9.39 6.87 21.46
C ILE A 319 -8.30 6.37 20.50
N VAL A 320 -7.55 5.35 20.89
CA VAL A 320 -6.50 4.72 20.06
C VAL A 320 -7.14 3.92 18.93
N GLN A 321 -8.18 3.10 19.24
CA GLN A 321 -8.90 2.36 18.20
C GLN A 321 -9.50 3.28 17.13
N ASN A 322 -10.13 4.38 17.55
CA ASN A 322 -10.70 5.37 16.64
C ASN A 322 -9.65 6.03 15.74
N LYS A 323 -8.46 6.32 16.29
CA LYS A 323 -7.34 6.82 15.48
C LYS A 323 -6.93 5.81 14.41
N ILE A 324 -6.72 4.55 14.80
CA ILE A 324 -6.28 3.47 13.90
C ILE A 324 -7.34 3.19 12.83
N PHE A 325 -8.59 2.97 13.24
CA PHE A 325 -9.66 2.55 12.33
C PHE A 325 -10.11 3.64 11.33
N SER A 326 -9.99 4.93 11.68
CA SER A 326 -10.47 5.97 10.76
C SER A 326 -9.79 7.35 10.92
N GLY A 327 -9.49 7.79 12.14
CA GLY A 327 -9.07 9.16 12.40
C GLY A 327 -7.78 9.55 11.66
N ASN A 328 -6.79 8.68 11.67
CA ASN A 328 -5.52 8.91 10.98
C ASN A 328 -5.70 8.93 9.46
N ALA A 329 -6.51 8.01 8.92
CA ALA A 329 -6.82 7.97 7.50
C ALA A 329 -7.56 9.24 7.03
N ARG A 330 -8.57 9.70 7.79
CA ARG A 330 -9.27 10.97 7.48
C ARG A 330 -8.30 12.14 7.36
N LYS A 331 -7.40 12.26 8.35
CA LYS A 331 -6.39 13.32 8.36
C LYS A 331 -5.41 13.18 7.19
N LEU A 332 -4.90 11.98 6.94
CA LEU A 332 -3.88 11.72 5.93
C LEU A 332 -4.39 11.97 4.52
N PHE A 333 -5.57 11.43 4.18
CA PHE A 333 -6.18 11.51 2.84
C PHE A 333 -7.16 12.69 2.69
N LYS A 334 -7.29 13.55 3.70
CA LYS A 334 -8.21 14.71 3.70
C LYS A 334 -9.66 14.29 3.39
N LEU A 335 -10.14 13.20 4.04
CA LEU A 335 -11.49 12.68 3.86
C LEU A 335 -12.47 13.38 4.84
N THR A 336 -13.64 13.73 4.32
CA THR A 336 -14.74 14.32 5.10
C THR A 336 -15.63 13.29 5.77
#